data_51edc7d8d9558c724ae6148e708c3df0
#
_entry.id   51edc7d8d9558c724ae6148e708c3df0
#
_cell.length_a   1.000
_cell.length_b   1.000
_cell.length_c   1.000
_cell.angle_alpha   90.00
_cell.angle_beta   90.00
_cell.angle_gamma   90.00
#
_symmetry.space_group_name_H-M   'P 1'
#
loop_
_entity.id
_entity.type
_entity.pdbx_description
1 polymer ?
#
loop_
_entity_poly.entity_id
_entity_poly.type
_entity_poly.pdbx_seq_one_letter_code
_entity_poly.pdbx_strand_id
1 'polypeptide(L)'
;LIAPLREAADPQYPGYTGEPVRWVMVNRLSGHAYFNHMAHLNRGIGCTSCHGDVAGMERIRAPRDARMQWCLDCHRNPAPHLRPLEETASSHYSAADYLRTHSIRDEEGKSIQTPLQLGNFLKRQWTIQPKTDCTACHH
;
A
#
# COMPACT_ATOMS: atom_id res chain seq x y z
N LEU A 1 11.91 4.94 -21.22
CA LEU A 1 10.91 4.27 -20.37
C LEU A 1 9.86 5.22 -19.81
N ILE A 2 10.19 6.50 -19.71
CA ILE A 2 9.29 7.55 -19.18
C ILE A 2 8.81 8.54 -20.24
N ALA A 3 9.14 8.31 -21.53
CA ALA A 3 8.77 9.22 -22.61
C ALA A 3 7.27 9.58 -22.62
N PRO A 4 6.32 8.60 -22.54
CA PRO A 4 4.90 8.93 -22.53
C PRO A 4 4.47 9.79 -21.32
N LEU A 5 5.14 9.64 -20.18
CA LEU A 5 4.86 10.48 -19.01
C LEU A 5 5.39 11.91 -19.23
N ARG A 6 6.57 12.05 -19.81
CA ARG A 6 7.14 13.37 -20.13
C ARG A 6 6.36 14.07 -21.23
N GLU A 7 5.93 13.33 -22.24
CA GLU A 7 5.04 13.85 -23.31
C GLU A 7 3.74 14.42 -22.74
N ALA A 8 3.19 13.79 -21.69
CA ALA A 8 1.95 14.22 -21.06
C ALA A 8 2.13 15.37 -20.04
N ALA A 9 3.25 15.39 -19.28
CA ALA A 9 3.34 16.21 -18.08
C ALA A 9 4.51 17.21 -18.04
N ASP A 10 5.49 17.13 -18.95
CA ASP A 10 6.68 17.99 -18.94
C ASP A 10 6.66 18.98 -20.11
N PRO A 11 6.22 20.24 -19.88
CA PRO A 11 6.16 21.26 -20.95
C PRO A 11 7.50 21.59 -21.62
N GLN A 12 8.62 21.23 -20.98
CA GLN A 12 9.97 21.44 -21.54
C GLN A 12 10.48 20.25 -22.35
N TYR A 13 9.73 19.14 -22.36
CA TYR A 13 10.09 17.97 -23.14
C TYR A 13 9.78 18.19 -24.63
N PRO A 14 10.72 17.90 -25.56
CA PRO A 14 10.53 18.18 -27.00
C PRO A 14 9.31 17.50 -27.64
N GLY A 15 8.79 16.45 -27.05
CA GLY A 15 7.58 15.74 -27.48
C GLY A 15 6.34 16.06 -26.65
N TYR A 16 6.34 17.15 -25.89
CA TYR A 16 5.21 17.51 -25.04
C TYR A 16 3.91 17.69 -25.84
N THR A 17 2.88 16.99 -25.41
CA THR A 17 1.54 17.06 -26.01
C THR A 17 0.51 17.65 -25.05
N GLY A 18 0.74 17.56 -23.76
CA GLY A 18 -0.25 17.88 -22.71
C GLY A 18 -1.43 16.91 -22.65
N GLU A 19 -1.45 15.90 -23.50
CA GLU A 19 -2.52 14.89 -23.51
C GLU A 19 -2.34 13.88 -22.39
N PRO A 20 -3.42 13.47 -21.71
CA PRO A 20 -3.35 12.44 -20.68
C PRO A 20 -2.78 11.12 -21.19
N VAL A 21 -1.93 10.47 -20.40
CA VAL A 21 -1.40 9.14 -20.74
C VAL A 21 -2.54 8.15 -20.89
N ARG A 22 -2.60 7.47 -22.03
CA ARG A 22 -3.56 6.39 -22.27
C ARG A 22 -3.10 5.12 -21.58
N TRP A 23 -3.61 4.91 -20.35
CA TRP A 23 -3.30 3.74 -19.56
C TRP A 23 -4.03 2.50 -20.08
N VAL A 24 -3.28 1.44 -20.30
CA VAL A 24 -3.85 0.12 -20.60
C VAL A 24 -3.92 -0.70 -19.31
N MET A 25 -5.12 -1.09 -18.92
CA MET A 25 -5.35 -1.90 -17.75
C MET A 25 -4.95 -3.35 -18.02
N VAL A 26 -3.80 -3.78 -17.51
CA VAL A 26 -3.25 -5.14 -17.73
C VAL A 26 -3.93 -6.16 -16.82
N ASN A 27 -4.26 -5.76 -15.58
CA ASN A 27 -4.94 -6.61 -14.60
C ASN A 27 -6.27 -5.97 -14.24
N ARG A 28 -7.32 -6.80 -14.16
CA ARG A 28 -8.66 -6.35 -13.77
C ARG A 28 -9.14 -7.15 -12.59
N LEU A 29 -9.69 -6.48 -11.60
CA LEU A 29 -10.61 -7.07 -10.65
C LEU A 29 -11.95 -7.35 -11.34
N SER A 30 -12.79 -8.16 -10.72
CA SER A 30 -14.19 -8.32 -11.15
C SER A 30 -14.83 -6.94 -11.32
N GLY A 31 -15.65 -6.74 -12.38
CA GLY A 31 -16.18 -5.44 -12.73
C GLY A 31 -17.07 -4.77 -11.66
N HIS A 32 -17.46 -5.54 -10.64
CA HIS A 32 -18.21 -5.07 -9.48
C HIS A 32 -17.34 -4.79 -8.24
N ALA A 33 -16.01 -4.96 -8.34
CA ALA A 33 -15.10 -4.72 -7.23
C ALA A 33 -14.23 -3.48 -7.52
N TYR A 34 -14.30 -2.49 -6.63
CA TYR A 34 -13.50 -1.28 -6.71
C TYR A 34 -12.32 -1.33 -5.74
N PHE A 35 -11.13 -1.05 -6.24
CA PHE A 35 -9.91 -0.97 -5.44
C PHE A 35 -9.16 0.34 -5.69
N ASN A 36 -8.78 1.01 -4.62
CA ASN A 36 -8.02 2.24 -4.67
C ASN A 36 -6.67 2.08 -3.93
N HIS A 37 -5.57 2.10 -4.67
CA HIS A 37 -4.21 2.04 -4.12
C HIS A 37 -3.92 3.17 -3.13
N MET A 38 -4.32 4.40 -3.43
CA MET A 38 -4.03 5.55 -2.59
C MET A 38 -4.66 5.44 -1.20
N ALA A 39 -5.86 4.85 -1.11
CA ALA A 39 -6.50 4.62 0.17
C ALA A 39 -5.68 3.69 1.08
N HIS A 40 -4.95 2.73 0.51
CA HIS A 40 -4.11 1.79 1.22
C HIS A 40 -2.72 2.39 1.54
N LEU A 41 -2.07 3.01 0.57
CA LEU A 41 -0.76 3.62 0.74
C LEU A 41 -0.78 4.72 1.81
N ASN A 42 -1.78 5.60 1.76
CA ASN A 42 -1.95 6.69 2.73
C ASN A 42 -2.32 6.20 4.14
N ARG A 43 -2.55 4.91 4.30
CA ARG A 43 -2.84 4.26 5.59
C ARG A 43 -1.76 3.26 6.00
N GLY A 44 -0.56 3.38 5.44
CA GLY A 44 0.58 2.58 5.87
C GLY A 44 0.61 1.14 5.34
N ILE A 45 -0.13 0.83 4.27
CA ILE A 45 -0.05 -0.47 3.60
C ILE A 45 0.96 -0.37 2.46
N GLY A 46 2.08 -1.07 2.58
CA GLY A 46 3.13 -1.05 1.56
C GLY A 46 2.91 -2.02 0.41
N CYS A 47 3.59 -1.78 -0.70
CA CYS A 47 3.50 -2.58 -1.93
C CYS A 47 3.70 -4.08 -1.68
N THR A 48 4.68 -4.43 -0.84
CA THR A 48 5.02 -5.82 -0.53
C THR A 48 3.93 -6.59 0.21
N SER A 49 3.02 -5.89 0.90
CA SER A 49 1.90 -6.52 1.62
C SER A 49 0.91 -7.20 0.66
N CYS A 50 0.81 -6.71 -0.57
CA CYS A 50 -0.09 -7.25 -1.60
C CYS A 50 0.67 -7.97 -2.71
N HIS A 51 1.76 -7.39 -3.19
CA HIS A 51 2.49 -7.87 -4.37
C HIS A 51 3.66 -8.81 -4.03
N GLY A 52 4.02 -8.98 -2.74
CA GLY A 52 5.16 -9.77 -2.33
C GLY A 52 6.49 -9.05 -2.60
N ASP A 53 7.54 -9.77 -2.94
CA ASP A 53 8.88 -9.20 -3.19
C ASP A 53 8.93 -8.41 -4.50
N VAL A 54 8.47 -7.15 -4.44
CA VAL A 54 8.45 -6.25 -5.61
C VAL A 54 9.85 -5.84 -6.05
N ALA A 55 10.85 -5.90 -5.17
CA ALA A 55 12.23 -5.55 -5.52
C ALA A 55 12.85 -6.55 -6.50
N GLY A 56 12.48 -7.83 -6.40
CA GLY A 56 12.93 -8.89 -7.29
C GLY A 56 12.10 -9.03 -8.57
N MET A 57 11.08 -8.19 -8.79
CA MET A 57 10.21 -8.30 -9.94
C MET A 57 10.63 -7.38 -11.08
N GLU A 58 10.88 -7.93 -12.27
CA GLU A 58 11.04 -7.13 -13.50
C GLU A 58 9.77 -6.33 -13.83
N ARG A 59 8.60 -6.91 -13.56
CA ARG A 59 7.29 -6.25 -13.65
C ARG A 59 6.46 -6.61 -12.42
N ILE A 60 5.89 -5.62 -11.77
CA ILE A 60 4.98 -5.85 -10.64
C ILE A 60 3.77 -6.64 -11.14
N ARG A 61 3.54 -7.78 -10.51
CA ARG A 61 2.41 -8.67 -10.82
C ARG A 61 1.24 -8.37 -9.90
N ALA A 62 0.04 -8.68 -10.35
CA ALA A 62 -1.12 -8.70 -9.49
C ALA A 62 -0.90 -9.65 -8.30
N PRO A 63 -1.53 -9.40 -7.14
CA PRO A 63 -1.50 -10.34 -6.03
C PRO A 63 -1.93 -11.74 -6.51
N ARG A 64 -1.31 -12.77 -5.96
CA ARG A 64 -1.67 -14.16 -6.31
C ARG A 64 -3.10 -14.51 -5.95
N ASP A 65 -3.60 -13.88 -4.88
CA ASP A 65 -4.95 -14.09 -4.39
C ASP A 65 -5.65 -12.73 -4.22
N ALA A 66 -6.50 -12.37 -5.16
CA ALA A 66 -7.33 -11.17 -5.11
C ALA A 66 -8.80 -11.52 -4.82
N ARG A 67 -9.06 -12.68 -4.16
CA ARG A 67 -10.41 -13.07 -3.74
C ARG A 67 -10.90 -12.19 -2.60
N MET A 68 -12.20 -12.03 -2.51
CA MET A 68 -12.86 -11.23 -1.47
C MET A 68 -12.41 -11.61 -0.06
N GLN A 69 -12.28 -12.90 0.24
CA GLN A 69 -11.85 -13.38 1.55
C GLN A 69 -10.47 -12.84 1.93
N TRP A 70 -9.50 -12.83 1.02
CA TRP A 70 -8.17 -12.30 1.26
C TRP A 70 -8.18 -10.80 1.61
N CYS A 71 -9.02 -10.02 0.93
CA CYS A 71 -9.21 -8.60 1.26
C CYS A 71 -9.84 -8.45 2.66
N LEU A 72 -10.87 -9.24 2.97
CA LEU A 72 -11.56 -9.19 4.26
C LEU A 72 -10.67 -9.62 5.42
N ASP A 73 -9.78 -10.58 5.24
CA ASP A 73 -8.85 -11.02 6.29
C ASP A 73 -7.93 -9.88 6.73
N CYS A 74 -7.39 -9.12 5.76
CA CYS A 74 -6.60 -7.93 6.05
C CYS A 74 -7.46 -6.82 6.68
N HIS A 75 -8.66 -6.55 6.16
CA HIS A 75 -9.56 -5.53 6.70
C HIS A 75 -10.01 -5.84 8.14
N ARG A 76 -10.20 -7.10 8.50
CA ARG A 76 -10.51 -7.52 9.87
C ARG A 76 -9.32 -7.38 10.82
N ASN A 77 -8.12 -7.64 10.32
CA ASN A 77 -6.88 -7.57 11.10
C ASN A 77 -5.75 -6.86 10.34
N PRO A 78 -5.81 -5.52 10.17
CA PRO A 78 -4.81 -4.77 9.41
C PRO A 78 -3.45 -4.63 10.10
N ALA A 79 -3.39 -4.76 11.43
CA ALA A 79 -2.19 -4.47 12.21
C ALA A 79 -0.90 -5.16 11.71
N PRO A 80 -0.89 -6.45 11.31
CA PRO A 80 0.33 -7.09 10.80
C PRO A 80 0.85 -6.51 9.49
N HIS A 81 0.03 -5.75 8.76
CA HIS A 81 0.34 -5.20 7.44
C HIS A 81 0.69 -3.71 7.47
N LEU A 82 0.50 -3.06 8.62
CA LEU A 82 0.79 -1.63 8.78
C LEU A 82 2.28 -1.39 8.97
N ARG A 83 2.75 -0.31 8.36
CA ARG A 83 4.12 0.20 8.50
C ARG A 83 4.10 1.72 8.60
N PRO A 84 5.14 2.36 9.13
CA PRO A 84 5.28 3.82 9.09
C PRO A 84 5.09 4.36 7.67
N LEU A 85 4.52 5.57 7.54
CA LEU A 85 4.15 6.13 6.22
C LEU A 85 5.37 6.34 5.33
N GLU A 86 6.50 6.72 5.89
CA GLU A 86 7.78 6.87 5.21
C GLU A 86 8.30 5.56 4.60
N GLU A 87 7.85 4.42 5.14
CA GLU A 87 8.25 3.10 4.70
C GLU A 87 7.26 2.43 3.73
N THR A 88 6.16 3.10 3.37
CA THR A 88 5.13 2.49 2.51
C THR A 88 5.64 2.15 1.12
N ALA A 89 6.56 2.93 0.58
CA ALA A 89 7.18 2.69 -0.72
C ALA A 89 8.43 1.79 -0.64
N SER A 90 8.94 1.49 0.57
CA SER A 90 10.13 0.67 0.75
C SER A 90 9.85 -0.79 0.37
N SER A 91 10.63 -1.31 -0.58
CA SER A 91 10.57 -2.71 -0.99
C SER A 91 11.30 -3.65 -0.02
N HIS A 92 12.14 -3.12 0.86
CA HIS A 92 12.96 -3.87 1.81
C HIS A 92 12.54 -3.66 3.26
N TYR A 93 11.38 -3.08 3.51
CA TYR A 93 10.90 -2.85 4.86
C TYR A 93 10.75 -4.13 5.66
N SER A 94 11.33 -4.13 6.84
CA SER A 94 11.13 -5.12 7.89
C SER A 94 10.77 -4.40 9.18
N ALA A 95 9.63 -4.73 9.77
CA ALA A 95 9.21 -4.12 11.04
C ALA A 95 10.17 -4.43 12.19
N ALA A 96 10.81 -5.62 12.16
CA ALA A 96 11.81 -6.00 13.16
C ALA A 96 13.07 -5.14 13.04
N ASP A 97 13.54 -4.88 11.81
CA ASP A 97 14.71 -4.04 11.56
C ASP A 97 14.43 -2.57 11.88
N TYR A 98 13.25 -2.10 11.52
CA TYR A 98 12.79 -0.75 11.86
C TYR A 98 12.80 -0.53 13.39
N LEU A 99 12.30 -1.49 14.17
CA LEU A 99 12.28 -1.42 15.64
C LEU A 99 13.67 -1.50 16.27
N ARG A 100 14.67 -2.09 15.60
CA ARG A 100 16.07 -2.09 16.10
C ARG A 100 16.74 -0.72 15.94
N THR A 101 16.35 0.02 14.92
CA THR A 101 16.94 1.33 14.59
C THR A 101 16.15 2.51 15.15
N HIS A 102 14.88 2.31 15.53
CA HIS A 102 13.98 3.35 16.02
C HIS A 102 13.42 2.98 17.40
N SER A 103 13.69 3.82 18.39
CA SER A 103 13.12 3.66 19.73
C SER A 103 11.71 4.24 19.77
N ILE A 104 10.71 3.40 19.54
CA ILE A 104 9.31 3.81 19.53
C ILE A 104 8.68 3.52 20.90
N ARG A 105 7.90 4.48 21.39
CA ARG A 105 7.12 4.35 22.61
C ARG A 105 5.65 4.62 22.29
N ASP A 106 4.78 3.93 23.00
CA ASP A 106 3.34 4.21 22.94
C ASP A 106 2.97 5.46 23.76
N GLU A 107 1.69 5.79 23.80
CA GLU A 107 1.14 6.96 24.50
C GLU A 107 1.35 6.90 26.02
N GLU A 108 1.57 5.70 26.57
CA GLU A 108 1.86 5.45 27.99
C GLU A 108 3.37 5.44 28.29
N GLY A 109 4.21 5.69 27.28
CA GLY A 109 5.67 5.67 27.37
C GLY A 109 6.30 4.27 27.34
N LYS A 110 5.51 3.21 27.12
CA LYS A 110 5.98 1.84 27.03
C LYS A 110 6.67 1.59 25.69
N SER A 111 7.82 0.93 25.74
CA SER A 111 8.58 0.60 24.53
C SER A 111 7.86 -0.43 23.66
N ILE A 112 7.79 -0.16 22.36
CA ILE A 112 7.26 -1.06 21.33
C ILE A 112 8.43 -1.93 20.85
N GLN A 113 8.32 -3.24 21.00
CA GLN A 113 9.41 -4.18 20.75
C GLN A 113 9.10 -5.24 19.69
N THR A 114 7.83 -5.40 19.32
CA THR A 114 7.44 -6.42 18.34
C THR A 114 6.72 -5.82 17.15
N PRO A 115 6.81 -6.45 15.94
CA PRO A 115 6.08 -6.01 14.75
C PRO A 115 4.57 -5.85 14.98
N LEU A 116 3.96 -6.76 15.73
CA LEU A 116 2.53 -6.68 16.01
C LEU A 116 2.19 -5.53 16.97
N GLN A 117 3.05 -5.24 17.95
CA GLN A 117 2.88 -4.05 18.80
C GLN A 117 2.97 -2.76 17.97
N LEU A 118 3.93 -2.68 17.04
CA LEU A 118 4.05 -1.56 16.12
C LEU A 118 2.79 -1.39 15.27
N GLY A 119 2.32 -2.46 14.64
CA GLY A 119 1.10 -2.40 13.84
C GLY A 119 -0.13 -2.00 14.64
N ASN A 120 -0.30 -2.51 15.86
CA ASN A 120 -1.39 -2.11 16.75
C ASN A 120 -1.28 -0.65 17.20
N PHE A 121 -0.07 -0.17 17.46
CA PHE A 121 0.18 1.24 17.77
C PHE A 121 -0.21 2.13 16.59
N LEU A 122 0.27 1.85 15.38
CA LEU A 122 -0.06 2.59 14.16
C LEU A 122 -1.57 2.56 13.86
N LYS A 123 -2.20 1.40 14.06
CA LYS A 123 -3.66 1.25 13.91
C LYS A 123 -4.43 2.22 14.81
N ARG A 124 -4.03 2.34 16.07
CA ARG A 124 -4.66 3.29 17.01
C ARG A 124 -4.33 4.72 16.67
N GLN A 125 -3.05 5.04 16.48
CA GLN A 125 -2.56 6.39 16.19
C GLN A 125 -3.25 7.00 14.98
N TRP A 126 -3.49 6.22 13.93
CA TRP A 126 -4.12 6.71 12.70
C TRP A 126 -5.61 6.39 12.61
N THR A 127 -6.20 5.88 13.67
CA THR A 127 -7.62 5.51 13.74
C THR A 127 -8.03 4.64 12.54
N ILE A 128 -7.23 3.60 12.25
CA ILE A 128 -7.47 2.73 11.11
C ILE A 128 -8.61 1.76 11.41
N GLN A 129 -9.71 1.95 10.71
CA GLN A 129 -10.92 1.14 10.79
C GLN A 129 -11.35 0.75 9.37
N PRO A 130 -10.76 -0.31 8.79
CA PRO A 130 -11.14 -0.75 7.45
C PRO A 130 -12.60 -1.21 7.44
N LYS A 131 -13.33 -0.78 6.42
CA LYS A 131 -14.71 -1.22 6.23
C LYS A 131 -14.75 -2.68 5.78
N THR A 132 -15.72 -3.43 6.28
CA THR A 132 -15.96 -4.84 5.94
C THR A 132 -17.36 -5.10 5.38
N ASP A 133 -18.14 -4.04 5.17
CA ASP A 133 -19.44 -4.12 4.53
C ASP A 133 -19.30 -4.26 3.00
N CYS A 134 -20.33 -4.81 2.37
CA CYS A 134 -20.31 -5.11 0.93
C CYS A 134 -20.11 -3.85 0.08
N THR A 135 -20.73 -2.73 0.47
CA THR A 135 -20.72 -1.49 -0.28
C THR A 135 -19.37 -0.74 -0.23
N ALA A 136 -18.46 -1.17 0.64
CA ALA A 136 -17.11 -0.60 0.70
C ALA A 136 -16.27 -0.96 -0.54
N CYS A 137 -16.56 -2.09 -1.16
CA CYS A 137 -15.80 -2.65 -2.29
C CYS A 137 -16.67 -2.89 -3.53
N HIS A 138 -17.99 -2.98 -3.37
CA HIS A 138 -18.94 -3.29 -4.44
C HIS A 138 -19.89 -2.11 -4.68
N HIS A 139 -19.87 -1.60 -5.92
CA HIS A 139 -20.71 -0.50 -6.41
C HIS A 139 -21.49 -0.93 -7.64
#